data_6ffff57dfbc59748569d5eebddfe4138
#
_entry.id   6ffff57dfbc59748569d5eebddfe4138
#
_cell.length_a   1.000
_cell.length_b   1.000
_cell.length_c   1.000
_cell.angle_alpha   90.00
_cell.angle_beta   90.00
_cell.angle_gamma   90.00
#
_symmetry.space_group_name_H-M   'P 1'
#
loop_
_entity.id
_entity.type
_entity.pdbx_description
1 polymer ?
#
loop_
_entity_poly.entity_id
_entity_poly.type
_entity_poly.pdbx_seq_one_letter_code
_entity_poly.pdbx_strand_id
1 'polypeptide(L)'
;MKKALIIGAGPAGLSCAYYLALTGYKPTIFEKNERAGGMLVYGIPSFKLEKDVVQAEIDIIKEMGVEIKTGVEVGKDITLDELRAQGYKAFYIAIGCQGGRKAGIPGEDAEGVMTAVDFLREVNDKEEYPIEGDVVVIGGGNVAIDVARNSKRCGDVNVSMFCL
;
A
#
# COMPACT_ATOMS: atom_id res chain seq x y z
N MET A 1 19.35 -21.36 -11.85
CA MET A 1 18.88 -20.84 -10.54
C MET A 1 17.35 -20.94 -10.49
N LYS A 2 16.75 -21.36 -9.37
CA LYS A 2 15.28 -21.53 -9.27
C LYS A 2 14.64 -20.14 -9.20
N LYS A 3 13.67 -19.86 -10.09
CA LYS A 3 12.91 -18.62 -10.12
C LYS A 3 11.74 -18.72 -9.15
N ALA A 4 11.64 -17.79 -8.22
CA ALA A 4 10.49 -17.61 -7.33
C ALA A 4 9.80 -16.29 -7.67
N LEU A 5 8.49 -16.29 -7.62
CA LEU A 5 7.67 -15.12 -7.91
C LEU A 5 6.89 -14.72 -6.66
N ILE A 6 6.87 -13.42 -6.41
CA ILE A 6 6.12 -12.81 -5.32
C ILE A 6 5.11 -11.83 -5.91
N ILE A 7 3.87 -11.89 -5.45
CA ILE A 7 2.78 -11.01 -5.89
C ILE A 7 2.49 -10.02 -4.78
N GLY A 8 2.88 -8.77 -4.98
CA GLY A 8 2.76 -7.68 -4.04
C GLY A 8 4.08 -7.30 -3.37
N ALA A 9 4.46 -6.03 -3.45
CA ALA A 9 5.65 -5.43 -2.86
C ALA A 9 5.37 -4.71 -1.54
N GLY A 10 4.40 -5.19 -0.77
CA GLY A 10 4.19 -4.78 0.61
C GLY A 10 5.21 -5.44 1.56
N PRO A 11 5.12 -5.17 2.89
CA PRO A 11 6.07 -5.72 3.88
C PRO A 11 6.25 -7.23 3.80
N ALA A 12 5.17 -7.98 3.59
CA ALA A 12 5.22 -9.44 3.50
C ALA A 12 6.01 -9.92 2.27
N GLY A 13 5.74 -9.30 1.09
CA GLY A 13 6.44 -9.65 -0.15
C GLY A 13 7.92 -9.27 -0.11
N LEU A 14 8.23 -8.07 0.38
CA LEU A 14 9.61 -7.59 0.53
C LEU A 14 10.41 -8.46 1.51
N SER A 15 9.82 -8.83 2.65
CA SER A 15 10.45 -9.74 3.61
C SER A 15 10.70 -11.13 3.01
N CYS A 16 9.73 -11.69 2.30
CA CYS A 16 9.91 -12.96 1.59
C CYS A 16 11.05 -12.88 0.57
N ALA A 17 11.10 -11.81 -0.22
CA ALA A 17 12.16 -11.60 -1.21
C ALA A 17 13.54 -11.50 -0.57
N TYR A 18 13.66 -10.77 0.53
CA TYR A 18 14.90 -10.64 1.30
C TYR A 18 15.44 -12.01 1.72
N TYR A 19 14.62 -12.84 2.38
CA TYR A 19 15.06 -14.16 2.82
C TYR A 19 15.34 -15.14 1.68
N LEU A 20 14.61 -15.04 0.56
CA LEU A 20 14.91 -15.83 -0.63
C LEU A 20 16.26 -15.42 -1.23
N ALA A 21 16.55 -14.12 -1.29
CA ALA A 21 17.83 -13.63 -1.78
C ALA A 21 18.99 -14.08 -0.90
N LEU A 22 18.85 -14.01 0.44
CA LEU A 22 19.82 -14.52 1.40
C LEU A 22 20.15 -16.01 1.19
N THR A 23 19.17 -16.79 0.74
CA THR A 23 19.35 -18.24 0.48
C THR A 23 19.78 -18.56 -0.96
N GLY A 24 20.17 -17.52 -1.74
CA GLY A 24 20.72 -17.67 -3.08
C GLY A 24 19.69 -17.86 -4.20
N TYR A 25 18.41 -17.60 -3.92
CA TYR A 25 17.39 -17.52 -4.98
C TYR A 25 17.43 -16.16 -5.67
N LYS A 26 16.81 -16.07 -6.84
CA LYS A 26 16.53 -14.78 -7.52
C LYS A 26 15.01 -14.56 -7.58
N PRO A 27 14.42 -13.97 -6.54
CA PRO A 27 13.01 -13.66 -6.55
C PRO A 27 12.72 -12.45 -7.44
N THR A 28 11.56 -12.48 -8.09
CA THR A 28 10.96 -11.33 -8.78
C THR A 28 9.66 -11.00 -8.10
N ILE A 29 9.46 -9.74 -7.73
CA ILE A 29 8.22 -9.22 -7.17
C ILE A 29 7.45 -8.51 -8.29
N PHE A 30 6.15 -8.79 -8.40
CA PHE A 30 5.20 -8.05 -9.23
C PHE A 30 4.31 -7.22 -8.32
N GLU A 31 4.27 -5.92 -8.55
CA GLU A 31 3.50 -4.95 -7.78
C GLU A 31 2.57 -4.17 -8.73
N LYS A 32 1.28 -4.13 -8.41
CA LYS A 32 0.30 -3.42 -9.23
C LYS A 32 0.43 -1.90 -9.18
N ASN A 33 0.88 -1.38 -8.05
CA ASN A 33 1.07 0.06 -7.88
C ASN A 33 2.40 0.52 -8.47
N GLU A 34 2.55 1.83 -8.68
CA GLU A 34 3.76 2.44 -9.22
C GLU A 34 4.94 2.41 -8.24
N ARG A 35 4.65 2.39 -6.93
CA ARG A 35 5.66 2.35 -5.87
C ARG A 35 5.56 1.07 -5.05
N ALA A 36 6.69 0.48 -4.75
CA ALA A 36 6.78 -0.62 -3.79
C ALA A 36 6.64 -0.09 -2.35
N GLY A 37 6.32 -0.98 -1.40
CA GLY A 37 6.17 -0.68 0.02
C GLY A 37 4.75 -0.92 0.56
N GLY A 38 3.74 -1.04 -0.33
CA GLY A 38 2.36 -1.31 0.08
C GLY A 38 1.84 -0.27 1.08
N MET A 39 1.24 -0.72 2.19
CA MET A 39 0.68 0.20 3.20
C MET A 39 1.73 1.09 3.90
N LEU A 40 3.00 0.75 3.89
CA LEU A 40 4.06 1.62 4.39
C LEU A 40 4.17 2.92 3.58
N VAL A 41 3.85 2.85 2.29
CA VAL A 41 3.89 4.00 1.37
C VAL A 41 2.52 4.63 1.20
N TYR A 42 1.48 3.81 0.96
CA TYR A 42 0.16 4.30 0.59
C TYR A 42 -0.78 4.58 1.78
N GLY A 43 -0.57 3.94 2.93
CA GLY A 43 -1.48 4.05 4.08
C GLY A 43 -0.90 4.82 5.26
N ILE A 44 0.33 4.54 5.66
CA ILE A 44 0.94 5.21 6.82
C ILE A 44 1.29 6.66 6.45
N PRO A 45 0.87 7.66 7.24
CA PRO A 45 1.22 9.06 6.98
C PRO A 45 2.72 9.32 7.02
N SER A 46 3.20 10.24 6.17
CA SER A 46 4.63 10.59 6.09
C SER A 46 5.19 11.15 7.39
N PHE A 47 4.37 11.82 8.22
CA PHE A 47 4.80 12.30 9.53
C PHE A 47 5.00 11.18 10.58
N LYS A 48 4.60 9.94 10.30
CA LYS A 48 4.85 8.76 11.12
C LYS A 48 5.98 7.90 10.56
N LEU A 49 6.03 7.79 9.25
CA LEU A 49 7.01 6.99 8.54
C LEU A 49 7.40 7.71 7.25
N GLU A 50 8.59 8.27 7.25
CA GLU A 50 9.15 8.97 6.10
C GLU A 50 9.32 7.99 4.93
N LYS A 51 8.92 8.42 3.73
CA LYS A 51 8.90 7.54 2.55
C LYS A 51 10.32 7.23 2.04
N ASP A 52 11.25 8.14 2.25
CA ASP A 52 12.65 7.94 1.89
C ASP A 52 13.31 6.82 2.70
N VAL A 53 12.93 6.68 3.99
CA VAL A 53 13.39 5.56 4.83
C VAL A 53 12.88 4.23 4.29
N VAL A 54 11.59 4.17 3.91
CA VAL A 54 11.02 2.97 3.30
C VAL A 54 11.70 2.65 1.96
N GLN A 55 11.98 3.67 1.16
CA GLN A 55 12.66 3.48 -0.13
C GLN A 55 14.08 2.98 0.05
N ALA A 56 14.83 3.50 1.02
CA ALA A 56 16.19 3.04 1.32
C ALA A 56 16.22 1.55 1.70
N GLU A 57 15.29 1.08 2.51
CA GLU A 57 15.16 -0.35 2.85
C GLU A 57 14.82 -1.21 1.61
N ILE A 58 13.96 -0.71 0.74
CA ILE A 58 13.62 -1.39 -0.52
C ILE A 58 14.84 -1.47 -1.44
N ASP A 59 15.66 -0.42 -1.50
CA ASP A 59 16.84 -0.38 -2.35
C ASP A 59 17.91 -1.37 -1.87
N ILE A 60 18.07 -1.57 -0.56
CA ILE A 60 18.92 -2.66 -0.01
C ILE A 60 18.45 -4.03 -0.55
N ILE A 61 17.14 -4.26 -0.55
CA ILE A 61 16.57 -5.53 -1.07
C ILE A 61 16.86 -5.69 -2.58
N LYS A 62 16.77 -4.61 -3.36
CA LYS A 62 17.13 -4.62 -4.79
C LYS A 62 18.61 -4.90 -5.01
N GLU A 63 19.50 -4.31 -4.20
CA GLU A 63 20.95 -4.54 -4.28
C GLU A 63 21.33 -6.00 -4.00
N MET A 64 20.52 -6.74 -3.24
CA MET A 64 20.66 -8.18 -3.08
C MET A 64 20.30 -8.99 -4.33
N GLY A 65 19.88 -8.35 -5.41
CA GLY A 65 19.51 -8.98 -6.67
C GLY A 65 18.03 -9.33 -6.82
N VAL A 66 17.17 -8.76 -5.97
CA VAL A 66 15.70 -8.88 -6.11
C VAL A 66 15.23 -7.94 -7.22
N GLU A 67 14.51 -8.48 -8.19
CA GLU A 67 13.83 -7.70 -9.22
C GLU A 67 12.44 -7.28 -8.74
N ILE A 68 12.10 -6.00 -8.81
CA ILE A 68 10.76 -5.48 -8.49
C ILE A 68 10.18 -4.84 -9.75
N LYS A 69 9.05 -5.37 -10.23
CA LYS A 69 8.29 -4.87 -11.37
C LYS A 69 7.03 -4.20 -10.86
N THR A 70 7.04 -2.88 -10.86
CA THR A 70 5.90 -2.03 -10.48
C THR A 70 4.98 -1.77 -11.68
N GLY A 71 3.72 -1.38 -11.42
CA GLY A 71 2.74 -1.11 -12.46
C GLY A 71 2.24 -2.37 -13.18
N VAL A 72 2.41 -3.58 -12.59
CA VAL A 72 1.98 -4.84 -13.20
C VAL A 72 1.04 -5.59 -12.26
N GLU A 73 -0.22 -5.69 -12.65
CA GLU A 73 -1.25 -6.39 -11.90
C GLU A 73 -1.36 -7.86 -12.38
N VAL A 74 -0.90 -8.78 -11.53
CA VAL A 74 -1.03 -10.22 -11.81
C VAL A 74 -2.51 -10.62 -11.76
N GLY A 75 -2.97 -11.29 -12.81
CA GLY A 75 -4.38 -11.65 -13.01
C GLY A 75 -5.12 -10.70 -13.95
N LYS A 76 -4.51 -9.55 -14.30
CA LYS A 76 -5.04 -8.59 -15.28
C LYS A 76 -4.06 -8.35 -16.42
N ASP A 77 -2.85 -7.89 -16.11
CA ASP A 77 -1.84 -7.57 -17.12
C ASP A 77 -1.01 -8.79 -17.50
N ILE A 78 -0.87 -9.75 -16.59
CA ILE A 78 -0.21 -11.03 -16.79
C ILE A 78 -0.87 -12.11 -15.95
N THR A 79 -1.07 -13.28 -16.53
CA THR A 79 -1.69 -14.42 -15.87
C THR A 79 -0.67 -15.31 -15.15
N LEU A 80 -1.13 -16.13 -14.19
CA LEU A 80 -0.28 -17.12 -13.52
C LEU A 80 0.26 -18.17 -14.49
N ASP A 81 -0.49 -18.52 -15.55
CA ASP A 81 -0.06 -19.52 -16.53
C ASP A 81 1.05 -18.97 -17.42
N GLU A 82 0.97 -17.72 -17.84
CA GLU A 82 2.05 -17.05 -18.55
C GLU A 82 3.32 -16.95 -17.68
N LEU A 83 3.17 -16.69 -16.40
CA LEU A 83 4.30 -16.66 -15.45
C LEU A 83 4.91 -18.06 -15.27
N ARG A 84 4.09 -19.13 -15.22
CA ARG A 84 4.58 -20.52 -15.24
C ARG A 84 5.35 -20.84 -16.53
N ALA A 85 4.84 -20.39 -17.68
CA ALA A 85 5.51 -20.55 -18.96
C ALA A 85 6.88 -19.84 -19.01
N GLN A 86 7.04 -18.71 -18.29
CA GLN A 86 8.32 -18.03 -18.12
C GLN A 86 9.29 -18.72 -17.14
N GLY A 87 8.88 -19.87 -16.59
CA GLY A 87 9.72 -20.72 -15.76
C GLY A 87 9.65 -20.47 -14.27
N TYR A 88 8.71 -19.68 -13.78
CA TYR A 88 8.45 -19.54 -12.35
C TYR A 88 7.83 -20.83 -11.80
N LYS A 89 8.43 -21.37 -10.74
CA LYS A 89 8.02 -22.66 -10.14
C LYS A 89 7.33 -22.50 -8.78
N ALA A 90 7.53 -21.37 -8.11
CA ALA A 90 6.94 -21.05 -6.82
C ALA A 90 6.32 -19.66 -6.86
N PHE A 91 5.19 -19.50 -6.18
CA PHE A 91 4.41 -18.28 -6.12
C PHE A 91 4.10 -17.95 -4.66
N TYR A 92 4.46 -16.76 -4.21
CA TYR A 92 4.12 -16.24 -2.91
C TYR A 92 3.13 -15.09 -3.07
N ILE A 93 1.92 -15.24 -2.51
CA ILE A 93 0.85 -14.26 -2.62
C ILE A 93 0.92 -13.34 -1.40
N ALA A 94 1.23 -12.06 -1.64
CA ALA A 94 1.43 -11.02 -0.62
C ALA A 94 0.65 -9.74 -0.96
N ILE A 95 -0.57 -9.87 -1.48
CA ILE A 95 -1.39 -8.79 -2.01
C ILE A 95 -1.95 -7.84 -0.94
N GLY A 96 -1.88 -8.22 0.35
CA GLY A 96 -2.38 -7.42 1.46
C GLY A 96 -3.91 -7.28 1.50
N CYS A 97 -4.38 -6.28 2.26
CA CYS A 97 -5.80 -5.92 2.42
C CYS A 97 -5.95 -4.41 2.29
N GLN A 98 -5.92 -3.89 1.06
CA GLN A 98 -5.97 -2.44 0.80
C GLN A 98 -7.39 -1.91 0.54
N GLY A 99 -8.42 -2.74 0.61
CA GLY A 99 -9.80 -2.31 0.47
C GLY A 99 -10.35 -1.73 1.77
N GLY A 100 -10.98 -0.57 1.70
CA GLY A 100 -11.74 -0.01 2.81
C GLY A 100 -12.98 -0.86 3.13
N ARG A 101 -13.37 -0.89 4.41
CA ARG A 101 -14.58 -1.59 4.84
C ARG A 101 -15.73 -0.58 4.91
N LYS A 102 -16.84 -0.88 4.23
CA LYS A 102 -18.05 -0.10 4.32
C LYS A 102 -18.70 -0.26 5.72
N ALA A 103 -19.31 0.81 6.21
CA ALA A 103 -20.03 0.82 7.48
C ALA A 103 -21.45 0.21 7.35
N GLY A 104 -22.02 0.23 6.14
CA GLY A 104 -23.38 -0.26 5.87
C GLY A 104 -24.47 0.67 6.39
N ILE A 105 -24.19 1.97 6.41
CA ILE A 105 -25.12 2.99 6.90
C ILE A 105 -25.66 3.86 5.75
N PRO A 106 -26.86 4.41 5.86
CA PRO A 106 -27.41 5.33 4.86
C PRO A 106 -26.48 6.55 4.69
N GLY A 107 -26.23 6.91 3.42
CA GLY A 107 -25.39 8.06 3.08
C GLY A 107 -23.90 7.76 2.93
N GLU A 108 -23.44 6.54 3.14
CA GLU A 108 -22.01 6.20 2.98
C GLU A 108 -21.51 6.28 1.53
N ASP A 109 -22.44 6.33 0.55
CA ASP A 109 -22.12 6.53 -0.88
C ASP A 109 -22.32 8.00 -1.34
N ALA A 110 -22.54 8.93 -0.39
CA ALA A 110 -22.70 10.35 -0.72
C ALA A 110 -21.37 10.96 -1.18
N GLU A 111 -21.46 12.04 -1.95
CA GLU A 111 -20.30 12.83 -2.37
C GLU A 111 -19.53 13.35 -1.13
N GLY A 112 -18.21 13.23 -1.16
CA GLY A 112 -17.32 13.60 -0.05
C GLY A 112 -17.15 12.51 1.01
N VAL A 113 -17.83 11.37 0.90
CA VAL A 113 -17.63 10.23 1.80
C VAL A 113 -16.58 9.29 1.21
N MET A 114 -15.53 9.03 2.00
CA MET A 114 -14.41 8.18 1.59
C MET A 114 -14.10 7.14 2.65
N THR A 115 -13.55 6.00 2.24
CA THR A 115 -12.92 5.11 3.20
C THR A 115 -11.61 5.71 3.70
N ALA A 116 -11.25 5.41 4.93
CA ALA A 116 -9.99 5.90 5.51
C ALA A 116 -8.75 5.50 4.68
N VAL A 117 -8.78 4.31 4.08
CA VAL A 117 -7.68 3.81 3.25
C VAL A 117 -7.55 4.62 1.96
N ASP A 118 -8.68 4.91 1.30
CA ASP A 118 -8.69 5.71 0.08
C ASP A 118 -8.21 7.14 0.36
N PHE A 119 -8.72 7.77 1.43
CA PHE A 119 -8.28 9.10 1.86
C PHE A 119 -6.77 9.15 2.13
N LEU A 120 -6.24 8.23 2.95
CA LEU A 120 -4.82 8.20 3.28
C LEU A 120 -3.95 7.94 2.05
N ARG A 121 -4.43 7.11 1.12
CA ARG A 121 -3.75 6.86 -0.15
C ARG A 121 -3.67 8.15 -0.97
N GLU A 122 -4.77 8.85 -1.16
CA GLU A 122 -4.79 10.10 -1.93
C GLU A 122 -3.87 11.17 -1.32
N VAL A 123 -3.88 11.31 0.01
CA VAL A 123 -3.00 12.25 0.70
C VAL A 123 -1.51 11.87 0.57
N ASN A 124 -1.19 10.56 0.56
CA ASN A 124 0.20 10.12 0.40
C ASN A 124 0.68 10.12 -1.07
N ASP A 125 -0.24 10.13 -2.03
CA ASP A 125 0.10 10.13 -3.46
C ASP A 125 0.23 11.53 -4.05
N LYS A 126 -0.41 12.53 -3.44
CA LYS A 126 -0.42 13.91 -3.92
C LYS A 126 0.52 14.79 -3.08
N GLU A 127 1.24 15.71 -3.71
CA GLU A 127 2.06 16.70 -3.01
C GLU A 127 1.20 17.64 -2.16
N GLU A 128 0.04 18.03 -2.69
CA GLU A 128 -0.95 18.85 -2.02
C GLU A 128 -2.33 18.19 -2.11
N TYR A 129 -3.01 18.11 -0.99
CA TYR A 129 -4.38 17.63 -0.89
C TYR A 129 -5.22 18.61 -0.04
N PRO A 130 -5.63 19.75 -0.62
CA PRO A 130 -6.39 20.74 0.13
C PRO A 130 -7.76 20.20 0.52
N ILE A 131 -8.13 20.41 1.78
CA ILE A 131 -9.44 20.06 2.33
C ILE A 131 -10.10 21.34 2.83
N GLU A 132 -11.37 21.49 2.50
CA GLU A 132 -12.21 22.62 2.95
C GLU A 132 -13.42 22.12 3.73
N GLY A 133 -13.95 22.96 4.61
CA GLY A 133 -15.15 22.67 5.39
C GLY A 133 -14.91 21.81 6.62
N ASP A 134 -15.96 21.15 7.11
CA ASP A 134 -15.92 20.33 8.30
C ASP A 134 -15.67 18.86 7.94
N VAL A 135 -14.79 18.21 8.67
CA VAL A 135 -14.46 16.79 8.48
C VAL A 135 -15.01 15.96 9.63
N VAL A 136 -15.75 14.93 9.30
CA VAL A 136 -16.27 13.96 10.26
C VAL A 136 -15.58 12.62 10.05
N VAL A 137 -14.95 12.09 11.08
CA VAL A 137 -14.29 10.79 11.08
C VAL A 137 -15.09 9.80 11.92
N ILE A 138 -15.53 8.72 11.31
CA ILE A 138 -16.26 7.64 12.00
C ILE A 138 -15.29 6.52 12.32
N GLY A 139 -15.01 6.33 13.60
CA GLY A 139 -14.09 5.34 14.13
C GLY A 139 -13.10 5.93 15.14
N GLY A 140 -12.54 5.08 16.01
CA GLY A 140 -11.58 5.48 17.06
C GLY A 140 -10.25 4.71 17.01
N GLY A 141 -10.03 3.89 15.97
CA GLY A 141 -8.79 3.14 15.81
C GLY A 141 -7.64 3.98 15.24
N ASN A 142 -6.44 3.41 15.18
CA ASN A 142 -5.24 4.08 14.70
C ASN A 142 -5.40 4.73 13.33
N VAL A 143 -6.11 4.08 12.42
CA VAL A 143 -6.36 4.60 11.06
C VAL A 143 -7.24 5.86 11.11
N ALA A 144 -8.28 5.88 11.96
CA ALA A 144 -9.14 7.04 12.15
C ALA A 144 -8.36 8.24 12.72
N ILE A 145 -7.46 7.99 13.66
CA ILE A 145 -6.56 9.01 14.21
C ILE A 145 -5.63 9.56 13.11
N ASP A 146 -5.14 8.70 12.24
CA ASP A 146 -4.29 9.12 11.11
C ASP A 146 -5.06 9.97 10.11
N VAL A 147 -6.31 9.62 9.81
CA VAL A 147 -7.21 10.43 8.97
C VAL A 147 -7.43 11.80 9.61
N ALA A 148 -7.82 11.86 10.88
CA ALA A 148 -8.08 13.12 11.58
C ALA A 148 -6.85 14.03 11.60
N ARG A 149 -5.68 13.47 11.87
CA ARG A 149 -4.41 14.24 11.90
C ARG A 149 -3.99 14.71 10.51
N ASN A 150 -4.20 13.89 9.46
CA ASN A 150 -3.93 14.32 8.09
C ASN A 150 -4.91 15.40 7.65
N SER A 151 -6.20 15.27 7.96
CA SER A 151 -7.19 16.30 7.61
C SER A 151 -6.80 17.68 8.18
N LYS A 152 -6.33 17.71 9.43
CA LYS A 152 -5.83 18.95 10.04
C LYS A 152 -4.53 19.49 9.40
N ARG A 153 -3.78 18.67 8.71
CA ARG A 153 -2.57 19.08 7.99
C ARG A 153 -2.85 19.53 6.57
N CYS A 154 -3.92 19.01 5.99
CA CYS A 154 -4.33 19.30 4.61
C CYS A 154 -5.16 20.57 4.47
N GLY A 155 -5.68 21.12 5.58
CA GLY A 155 -6.48 22.35 5.56
C GLY A 155 -6.78 22.90 6.96
N ASP A 156 -7.26 24.13 7.01
CA ASP A 156 -7.80 24.73 8.24
C ASP A 156 -9.26 24.31 8.42
N VAL A 157 -9.46 23.07 8.79
CA VAL A 157 -10.75 22.40 8.90
C VAL A 157 -11.08 22.06 10.35
N ASN A 158 -12.36 22.02 10.70
CA ASN A 158 -12.79 21.41 11.96
C ASN A 158 -12.90 19.90 11.77
N VAL A 159 -12.29 19.13 12.65
CA VAL A 159 -12.34 17.67 12.60
C VAL A 159 -13.06 17.15 13.84
N SER A 160 -14.14 16.43 13.62
CA SER A 160 -14.90 15.73 14.65
C SER A 160 -14.73 14.22 14.48
N MET A 161 -14.52 13.51 15.60
CA MET A 161 -14.39 12.06 15.59
C MET A 161 -15.52 11.44 16.42
N PHE A 162 -16.16 10.40 15.86
CA PHE A 162 -17.19 9.62 16.52
C PHE A 162 -16.75 8.16 16.59
N CYS A 163 -16.72 7.60 17.79
CA CYS A 163 -16.42 6.18 18.04
C CYS A 163 -17.40 5.60 19.05
N LEU A 164 -17.66 4.32 18.95
CA LEU A 164 -18.43 3.53 19.91
C LEU A 164 -17.52 3.05 21.05
#